data_ba1f828e84c38a1f30c3b9dab4990cdb
#
_entry.id   ba1f828e84c38a1f30c3b9dab4990cdb
#
_cell.length_a   1.000
_cell.length_b   1.000
_cell.length_c   1.000
_cell.angle_alpha   90.00
_cell.angle_beta   90.00
_cell.angle_gamma   90.00
#
_symmetry.space_group_name_H-M   'P 1'
#
loop_
_entity.id
_entity.type
_entity.pdbx_description
1 polymer ?
#
loop_
_entity_poly.entity_id
_entity_poly.type
_entity_poly.pdbx_seq_one_letter_code
_entity_poly.pdbx_strand_id
1 'polypeptide(L)'
;MKALFLIFHGFNPANGISKKIQYQVDALQACGVDTRLCYMREPAGRKLRMIDSEILRDYGTGIKGKILKRIEYSSIVEYVRKEGIDLVYMRSDNNANPFTLHMVWQMRKNHVKVVMEIPTYPYDQEHIGFSRKATLLIDKCFRHTLSLIHI
;
A
#
# COMPACT_ATOMS: atom_id res chain seq x y z
N MET A 1 15.39 -4.01 -13.47
CA MET A 1 14.05 -4.19 -12.90
C MET A 1 13.76 -3.02 -11.97
N LYS A 2 12.59 -2.37 -12.14
CA LYS A 2 12.11 -1.30 -11.26
C LYS A 2 11.02 -1.84 -10.34
N ALA A 3 11.08 -1.53 -9.06
CA ALA A 3 10.12 -1.99 -8.07
C ALA A 3 9.54 -0.84 -7.25
N LEU A 4 8.26 -0.97 -6.87
CA LEU A 4 7.60 -0.09 -5.91
C LEU A 4 7.25 -0.88 -4.66
N PHE A 5 7.82 -0.50 -3.53
CA PHE A 5 7.42 -1.02 -2.22
C PHE A 5 6.26 -0.17 -1.69
N LEU A 6 5.05 -0.72 -1.65
CA LEU A 6 3.82 0.00 -1.32
C LEU A 6 3.33 -0.36 0.08
N ILE A 7 3.23 0.64 0.95
CA ILE A 7 2.58 0.51 2.25
C ILE A 7 1.43 1.50 2.39
N PHE A 8 0.39 1.12 3.13
CA PHE A 8 -0.84 1.92 3.27
C PHE A 8 -0.88 2.76 4.56
N HIS A 9 0.12 2.60 5.41
CA HIS A 9 0.27 3.33 6.67
C HIS A 9 1.42 4.35 6.62
N GLY A 10 1.61 5.06 7.73
CA GLY A 10 2.71 5.99 7.89
C GLY A 10 4.07 5.28 7.97
N PHE A 11 5.09 5.98 7.53
CA PHE A 11 6.48 5.57 7.66
C PHE A 11 7.19 6.47 8.69
N ASN A 12 7.76 5.85 9.73
CA ASN A 12 8.54 6.54 10.77
C ASN A 12 9.81 5.74 11.06
N PRO A 13 11.00 6.24 10.72
CA PRO A 13 12.27 5.54 10.92
C PRO A 13 12.57 5.12 12.37
N ALA A 14 11.93 5.74 13.36
CA ALA A 14 12.07 5.35 14.77
C ALA A 14 11.27 4.08 15.12
N ASN A 15 10.31 3.66 14.28
CA ASN A 15 9.46 2.51 14.51
C ASN A 15 10.10 1.23 13.94
N GLY A 16 10.05 0.12 14.69
CA GLY A 16 10.61 -1.17 14.28
C GLY A 16 10.04 -1.72 12.96
N ILE A 17 8.74 -1.51 12.72
CA ILE A 17 8.10 -1.93 11.46
C ILE A 17 8.68 -1.13 10.28
N SER A 18 8.82 0.18 10.42
CA SER A 18 9.40 1.03 9.37
C SER A 18 10.87 0.72 9.13
N LYS A 19 11.64 0.40 10.18
CA LYS A 19 13.03 -0.08 10.04
C LYS A 19 13.10 -1.38 9.23
N LYS A 20 12.23 -2.35 9.53
CA LYS A 20 12.15 -3.60 8.74
C LYS A 20 11.87 -3.31 7.27
N ILE A 21 10.91 -2.42 6.99
CA ILE A 21 10.55 -2.02 5.62
C ILE A 21 11.76 -1.35 4.93
N GLN A 22 12.44 -0.44 5.62
CA GLN A 22 13.65 0.20 5.07
C GLN A 22 14.73 -0.83 4.71
N TYR A 23 15.02 -1.77 5.61
CA TYR A 23 15.97 -2.85 5.32
C TYR A 23 15.57 -3.72 4.14
N GLN A 24 14.27 -3.97 3.94
CA GLN A 24 13.78 -4.69 2.77
C GLN A 24 14.00 -3.91 1.47
N VAL A 25 13.74 -2.59 1.49
CA VAL A 25 14.00 -1.69 0.35
C VAL A 25 15.50 -1.64 0.05
N ASP A 26 16.33 -1.41 1.07
CA ASP A 26 17.79 -1.34 0.94
C ASP A 26 18.38 -2.66 0.40
N ALA A 27 17.86 -3.80 0.85
CA ALA A 27 18.27 -5.12 0.36
C ALA A 27 17.92 -5.32 -1.12
N LEU A 28 16.74 -4.90 -1.55
CA LEU A 28 16.36 -4.95 -2.97
C LEU A 28 17.27 -4.05 -3.82
N GLN A 29 17.59 -2.85 -3.33
CA GLN A 29 18.52 -1.93 -4.00
C GLN A 29 19.93 -2.52 -4.07
N ALA A 30 20.42 -3.14 -2.99
CA ALA A 30 21.71 -3.83 -2.97
C ALA A 30 21.77 -5.01 -3.97
N CYS A 31 20.63 -5.64 -4.27
CA CYS A 31 20.49 -6.65 -5.31
C CYS A 31 20.35 -6.07 -6.74
N GLY A 32 20.52 -4.75 -6.93
CA GLY A 32 20.44 -4.09 -8.23
C GLY A 32 19.01 -3.84 -8.72
N VAL A 33 18.02 -3.86 -7.82
CA VAL A 33 16.63 -3.49 -8.13
C VAL A 33 16.43 -2.01 -7.83
N ASP A 34 16.06 -1.21 -8.84
CA ASP A 34 15.66 0.20 -8.62
C ASP A 34 14.34 0.24 -7.86
N THR A 35 14.43 0.33 -6.55
CA THR A 35 13.28 0.22 -5.63
C THR A 35 12.93 1.58 -5.04
N ARG A 36 11.64 1.97 -5.15
CA ARG A 36 11.06 3.17 -4.55
C ARG A 36 10.08 2.78 -3.44
N LEU A 37 9.97 3.62 -2.41
CA LEU A 37 9.05 3.41 -1.29
C LEU A 37 7.83 4.34 -1.38
N CYS A 38 6.62 3.74 -1.45
CA CYS A 38 5.36 4.47 -1.41
C CYS A 38 4.71 4.33 -0.02
N TYR A 39 4.43 5.44 0.65
CA TYR A 39 3.89 5.46 2.01
C TYR A 39 2.98 6.65 2.29
N MET A 40 2.31 6.65 3.44
CA MET A 40 1.51 7.78 3.91
C MET A 40 2.29 8.68 4.86
N ARG A 41 2.08 9.99 4.73
CA ARG A 41 2.56 11.00 5.68
C ARG A 41 1.40 11.90 6.12
N GLU A 42 1.33 12.25 7.41
CA GLU A 42 0.21 13.01 7.95
C GLU A 42 0.65 14.25 8.76
N PRO A 43 1.37 15.20 8.15
CA PRO A 43 1.78 16.41 8.84
C PRO A 43 0.57 17.30 9.15
N ALA A 44 0.45 17.76 10.40
CA ALA A 44 -0.66 18.63 10.84
C ALA A 44 -2.05 18.13 10.41
N GLY A 45 -2.26 16.81 10.35
CA GLY A 45 -3.53 16.21 9.96
C GLY A 45 -3.81 16.14 8.45
N ARG A 46 -2.93 16.68 7.60
CA ARG A 46 -2.99 16.60 6.14
C ARG A 46 -2.57 15.20 5.68
N LYS A 47 -3.28 14.60 4.76
CA LYS A 47 -3.03 13.24 4.27
C LYS A 47 -2.28 13.30 2.95
N LEU A 48 -1.01 12.89 2.98
CA LEU A 48 -0.11 12.90 1.82
C LEU A 48 0.30 11.46 1.47
N ARG A 49 0.21 11.12 0.19
CA ARG A 49 0.86 9.92 -0.38
C ARG A 49 2.23 10.34 -0.88
N MET A 50 3.24 9.67 -0.41
CA MET A 50 4.64 9.94 -0.73
C MET A 50 5.23 8.84 -1.62
N ILE A 51 6.14 9.23 -2.48
CA ILE A 51 7.13 8.33 -3.10
C ILE A 51 8.50 8.82 -2.65
N ASP A 52 9.18 8.05 -1.83
CA ASP A 52 10.42 8.44 -1.15
C ASP A 52 10.23 9.79 -0.43
N SER A 53 10.84 10.87 -0.91
CA SER A 53 10.71 12.22 -0.33
C SER A 53 9.72 13.12 -1.07
N GLU A 54 9.14 12.68 -2.19
CA GLU A 54 8.27 13.48 -3.05
C GLU A 54 6.78 13.23 -2.75
N ILE A 55 5.96 14.26 -2.92
CA ILE A 55 4.50 14.14 -2.78
C ILE A 55 3.91 13.62 -4.08
N LEU A 56 3.41 12.38 -4.06
CA LEU A 56 2.65 11.82 -5.17
C LEU A 56 1.23 12.37 -5.22
N ARG A 57 0.57 12.44 -4.06
CA ARG A 57 -0.82 12.91 -3.95
C ARG A 57 -1.11 13.56 -2.60
N ASP A 58 -1.83 14.65 -2.65
CA ASP A 58 -2.37 15.33 -1.48
C ASP A 58 -3.89 15.13 -1.42
N TYR A 59 -4.35 14.50 -0.37
CA TYR A 59 -5.77 14.23 -0.11
C TYR A 59 -6.45 15.30 0.75
N GLY A 60 -5.68 16.29 1.23
CA GLY A 60 -6.17 17.33 2.14
C GLY A 60 -6.30 16.88 3.59
N THR A 61 -7.14 17.59 4.34
CA THR A 61 -7.36 17.40 5.78
C THR A 61 -8.76 16.87 6.08
N GLY A 62 -9.05 16.59 7.35
CA GLY A 62 -10.37 16.25 7.85
C GLY A 62 -10.94 14.92 7.33
N ILE A 63 -12.25 14.80 7.30
CA ILE A 63 -12.98 13.58 6.92
C ILE A 63 -12.79 13.27 5.44
N LYS A 64 -12.81 14.28 4.58
CA LYS A 64 -12.60 14.14 3.13
C LYS A 64 -11.25 13.47 2.84
N GLY A 65 -10.17 13.97 3.46
CA GLY A 65 -8.84 13.38 3.32
C GLY A 65 -8.76 11.94 3.83
N LYS A 66 -9.47 11.62 4.93
CA LYS A 66 -9.56 10.26 5.48
C LYS A 66 -10.25 9.27 4.52
N ILE A 67 -11.27 9.72 3.79
CA ILE A 67 -11.97 8.89 2.80
C ILE A 67 -11.10 8.73 1.56
N LEU A 68 -10.64 9.85 0.98
CA LEU A 68 -9.88 9.84 -0.27
C LEU A 68 -8.63 8.97 -0.19
N LYS A 69 -7.86 9.01 0.90
CA LYS A 69 -6.67 8.15 1.07
C LYS A 69 -6.95 6.64 1.03
N ARG A 70 -8.23 6.23 1.22
CA ARG A 70 -8.66 4.82 1.26
C ARG A 70 -9.30 4.34 -0.05
N ILE A 71 -9.74 5.26 -0.90
CA ILE A 71 -10.46 4.91 -2.13
C ILE A 71 -9.74 5.36 -3.39
N GLU A 72 -8.87 6.37 -3.30
CA GLU A 72 -8.15 6.91 -4.44
C GLU A 72 -6.77 6.24 -4.52
N TYR A 73 -6.60 5.38 -5.51
CA TYR A 73 -5.35 4.68 -5.82
C TYR A 73 -4.92 4.89 -7.29
N SER A 74 -5.68 5.69 -8.06
CA SER A 74 -5.36 5.98 -9.46
C SER A 74 -4.01 6.67 -9.61
N SER A 75 -3.64 7.54 -8.67
CA SER A 75 -2.34 8.20 -8.64
C SER A 75 -1.17 7.22 -8.54
N ILE A 76 -1.35 6.11 -7.79
CA ILE A 76 -0.32 5.05 -7.69
C ILE A 76 -0.22 4.29 -9.03
N VAL A 77 -1.37 3.93 -9.62
CA VAL A 77 -1.40 3.21 -10.91
C VAL A 77 -0.78 4.06 -12.02
N GLU A 78 -1.08 5.35 -12.04
CA GLU A 78 -0.50 6.30 -13.00
C GLU A 78 1.01 6.43 -12.83
N TYR A 79 1.50 6.52 -11.59
CA TYR A 79 2.93 6.53 -11.28
C TYR A 79 3.61 5.25 -11.76
N VAL A 80 3.05 4.08 -11.42
CA VAL A 80 3.56 2.77 -11.82
C VAL A 80 3.70 2.67 -13.33
N ARG A 81 2.70 3.13 -14.06
CA ARG A 81 2.72 3.15 -15.53
C ARG A 81 3.75 4.13 -16.09
N LYS A 82 3.79 5.36 -15.58
CA LYS A 82 4.68 6.43 -16.04
C LYS A 82 6.15 6.08 -15.85
N GLU A 83 6.49 5.53 -14.68
CA GLU A 83 7.86 5.18 -14.34
C GLU A 83 8.31 3.81 -14.88
N GLY A 84 7.40 3.04 -15.47
CA GLY A 84 7.69 1.70 -15.98
C GLY A 84 8.08 0.73 -14.88
N ILE A 85 7.31 0.69 -13.79
CA ILE A 85 7.53 -0.23 -12.68
C ILE A 85 7.17 -1.66 -13.12
N ASP A 86 8.08 -2.59 -12.91
CA ASP A 86 7.91 -4.01 -13.26
C ASP A 86 7.25 -4.80 -12.13
N LEU A 87 7.51 -4.42 -10.86
CA LEU A 87 7.07 -5.12 -9.67
C LEU A 87 6.52 -4.14 -8.63
N VAL A 88 5.33 -4.43 -8.12
CA VAL A 88 4.79 -3.78 -6.92
C VAL A 88 4.79 -4.79 -5.77
N TYR A 89 5.60 -4.53 -4.74
CA TYR A 89 5.59 -5.27 -3.49
C TYR A 89 4.69 -4.55 -2.49
N MET A 90 3.51 -5.08 -2.26
CA MET A 90 2.47 -4.46 -1.46
C MET A 90 2.42 -5.12 -0.07
N ARG A 91 2.62 -4.34 0.99
CA ARG A 91 2.39 -4.80 2.36
C ARG A 91 0.97 -4.42 2.76
N SER A 92 0.12 -5.43 2.86
CA SER A 92 -1.29 -5.24 3.22
C SER A 92 -1.49 -5.37 4.73
N ASP A 93 -2.21 -4.40 5.28
CA ASP A 93 -2.70 -4.40 6.65
C ASP A 93 -4.22 -4.16 6.60
N ASN A 94 -5.01 -5.24 6.44
CA ASN A 94 -6.47 -5.19 6.33
C ASN A 94 -7.00 -4.24 5.23
N ASN A 95 -6.36 -4.21 4.08
CA ASN A 95 -6.70 -3.30 2.99
C ASN A 95 -7.34 -3.99 1.78
N ALA A 96 -7.75 -5.27 1.89
CA ALA A 96 -8.51 -5.92 0.84
C ALA A 96 -9.92 -5.30 0.75
N ASN A 97 -10.14 -4.49 -0.27
CA ASN A 97 -11.41 -3.82 -0.56
C ASN A 97 -11.55 -3.63 -2.09
N PRO A 98 -12.73 -3.27 -2.60
CA PRO A 98 -12.95 -3.12 -4.05
C PRO A 98 -11.96 -2.17 -4.75
N PHE A 99 -11.52 -1.11 -4.06
CA PHE A 99 -10.59 -0.13 -4.63
C PHE A 99 -9.17 -0.69 -4.75
N THR A 100 -8.71 -1.46 -3.75
CA THR A 100 -7.41 -2.15 -3.79
C THR A 100 -7.42 -3.24 -4.86
N LEU A 101 -8.53 -4.00 -4.99
CA LEU A 101 -8.71 -4.98 -6.05
C LEU A 101 -8.63 -4.33 -7.43
N HIS A 102 -9.32 -3.20 -7.61
CA HIS A 102 -9.30 -2.45 -8.87
C HIS A 102 -7.89 -1.94 -9.21
N MET A 103 -7.17 -1.42 -8.22
CA MET A 103 -5.78 -0.99 -8.37
C MET A 103 -4.89 -2.16 -8.83
N VAL A 104 -4.95 -3.31 -8.16
CA VAL A 104 -4.17 -4.50 -8.50
C VAL A 104 -4.53 -5.01 -9.89
N TRP A 105 -5.82 -5.05 -10.22
CA TRP A 105 -6.29 -5.44 -11.55
C TRP A 105 -5.74 -4.52 -12.64
N GLN A 106 -5.76 -3.20 -12.45
CA GLN A 106 -5.18 -2.25 -13.40
C GLN A 106 -3.67 -2.44 -13.57
N MET A 107 -2.92 -2.66 -12.48
CA MET A 107 -1.49 -2.93 -12.55
C MET A 107 -1.21 -4.20 -13.36
N ARG A 108 -1.92 -5.29 -13.11
CA ARG A 108 -1.77 -6.55 -13.85
C ARG A 108 -2.14 -6.43 -15.32
N LYS A 109 -3.19 -5.67 -15.64
CA LYS A 109 -3.55 -5.36 -17.04
C LYS A 109 -2.40 -4.65 -17.78
N ASN A 110 -1.56 -3.92 -17.07
CA ASN A 110 -0.35 -3.27 -17.59
C ASN A 110 0.90 -4.15 -17.41
N HIS A 111 0.76 -5.46 -17.23
CA HIS A 111 1.84 -6.44 -17.09
C HIS A 111 2.77 -6.22 -15.87
N VAL A 112 2.32 -5.47 -14.88
CA VAL A 112 3.06 -5.27 -13.62
C VAL A 112 2.84 -6.48 -12.72
N LYS A 113 3.92 -7.08 -12.22
CA LYS A 113 3.85 -8.12 -11.20
C LYS A 113 3.48 -7.49 -9.86
N VAL A 114 2.51 -8.08 -9.17
CA VAL A 114 2.12 -7.60 -7.83
C VAL A 114 2.30 -8.73 -6.83
N VAL A 115 3.07 -8.48 -5.78
CA VAL A 115 3.27 -9.39 -4.65
C VAL A 115 2.67 -8.75 -3.41
N MET A 116 1.91 -9.49 -2.62
CA MET A 116 1.33 -9.00 -1.38
C MET A 116 1.89 -9.73 -0.17
N GLU A 117 2.52 -9.01 0.74
CA GLU A 117 2.90 -9.49 2.06
C GLU A 117 1.73 -9.30 3.03
N ILE A 118 1.37 -10.36 3.75
CA ILE A 118 0.44 -10.32 4.88
C ILE A 118 1.27 -10.48 6.15
N PRO A 119 1.57 -9.39 6.88
CA PRO A 119 2.58 -9.42 7.95
C PRO A 119 2.17 -10.20 9.19
N THR A 120 0.86 -10.33 9.45
CA THR A 120 0.32 -11.01 10.62
C THR A 120 -0.95 -11.78 10.22
N TYR A 121 -1.04 -13.05 10.57
CA TYR A 121 -2.22 -13.88 10.33
C TYR A 121 -2.39 -14.87 11.50
N PRO A 122 -3.60 -15.02 12.07
CA PRO A 122 -4.85 -14.29 11.79
C PRO A 122 -4.93 -12.93 12.52
N TYR A 123 -5.54 -11.93 11.88
CA TYR A 123 -5.74 -10.56 12.44
C TYR A 123 -6.87 -10.44 13.47
N ASP A 124 -7.64 -11.49 13.67
CA ASP A 124 -8.95 -11.43 14.33
C ASP A 124 -8.88 -10.97 15.79
N GLN A 125 -7.71 -11.09 16.42
CA GLN A 125 -7.51 -10.72 17.83
C GLN A 125 -7.07 -9.26 18.07
N GLU A 126 -6.68 -8.54 17.02
CA GLU A 126 -6.15 -7.17 17.13
C GLU A 126 -7.23 -6.08 16.97
N HIS A 127 -8.48 -6.46 16.64
CA HIS A 127 -9.53 -5.52 16.28
C HIS A 127 -10.56 -5.30 17.39
N ILE A 128 -10.31 -4.29 18.21
CA ILE A 128 -11.26 -3.80 19.22
C ILE A 128 -11.98 -2.55 18.68
N GLY A 129 -13.32 -2.59 18.53
CA GLY A 129 -14.16 -1.46 18.13
C GLY A 129 -14.97 -1.69 16.84
N PHE A 130 -16.13 -1.05 16.75
CA PHE A 130 -17.13 -1.28 15.69
C PHE A 130 -16.60 -0.95 14.26
N SER A 131 -15.93 0.18 14.09
CA SER A 131 -15.41 0.57 12.77
C SER A 131 -14.29 -0.35 12.27
N ARG A 132 -13.49 -0.92 13.19
CA ARG A 132 -12.45 -1.90 12.85
C ARG A 132 -13.06 -3.25 12.47
N LYS A 133 -14.15 -3.67 13.13
CA LYS A 133 -14.89 -4.90 12.78
C LYS A 133 -15.48 -4.82 11.37
N ALA A 134 -16.05 -3.67 10.98
CA ALA A 134 -16.54 -3.44 9.63
C ALA A 134 -15.43 -3.51 8.57
N THR A 135 -14.27 -2.89 8.85
CA THR A 135 -13.10 -2.98 7.96
C THR A 135 -12.60 -4.42 7.83
N LEU A 136 -12.55 -5.17 8.92
CA LEU A 136 -12.16 -6.59 8.92
C LEU A 136 -13.14 -7.45 8.11
N LEU A 137 -14.45 -7.19 8.24
CA LEU A 137 -15.46 -7.93 7.46
C LEU A 137 -15.29 -7.68 5.96
N ILE A 138 -15.09 -6.43 5.55
CA ILE A 138 -14.80 -6.07 4.15
C ILE A 138 -13.52 -6.77 3.69
N ASP A 139 -12.45 -6.69 4.47
CA ASP A 139 -11.18 -7.35 4.15
C ASP A 139 -11.34 -8.86 4.00
N LYS A 140 -12.09 -9.53 4.89
CA LYS A 140 -12.37 -10.98 4.78
C LYS A 140 -13.11 -11.33 3.50
N CYS A 141 -14.10 -10.52 3.08
CA CYS A 141 -14.86 -10.75 1.85
C CYS A 141 -13.99 -10.65 0.59
N PHE A 142 -13.06 -9.68 0.56
CA PHE A 142 -12.27 -9.39 -0.64
C PHE A 142 -10.86 -10.01 -0.63
N ARG A 143 -10.36 -10.46 0.51
CA ARG A 143 -9.01 -11.04 0.65
C ARG A 143 -8.83 -12.29 -0.22
N HIS A 144 -9.84 -13.16 -0.25
CA HIS A 144 -9.78 -14.35 -1.07
C HIS A 144 -9.68 -14.02 -2.56
N THR A 145 -10.49 -13.06 -3.03
CA THR A 145 -10.43 -12.58 -4.43
C THR A 145 -9.06 -11.97 -4.72
N LEU A 146 -8.51 -11.18 -3.80
CA LEU A 146 -7.18 -10.60 -3.93
C LEU A 146 -6.08 -11.68 -3.99
N SER A 147 -6.19 -12.75 -3.21
CA SER A 147 -5.24 -13.88 -3.25
C SER A 147 -5.29 -14.66 -4.56
N LEU A 148 -6.46 -14.83 -5.16
CA LEU A 148 -6.61 -15.50 -6.46
C LEU A 148 -6.03 -14.70 -7.64
N ILE A 149 -5.87 -13.39 -7.48
CA ILE A 149 -5.23 -12.54 -8.48
C ILE A 149 -3.69 -12.81 -8.55
N HIS A 150 -3.10 -13.49 -7.59
CA HIS A 150 -1.66 -13.71 -7.45
C HIS A 150 -1.13 -15.07 -7.93
N ILE A 151 -1.98 -15.90 -8.53
CA ILE A 151 -1.54 -17.20 -9.10
C ILE A 151 -1.13 -17.04 -10.56
#